data_8d32d267ca6222433af32379f10df002
#
_entry.id   8d32d267ca6222433af32379f10df002
#
_cell.length_a   1.000
_cell.length_b   1.000
_cell.length_c   1.000
_cell.angle_alpha   90.00
_cell.angle_beta   90.00
_cell.angle_gamma   90.00
#
_symmetry.space_group_name_H-M   'P 1'
#
loop_
_entity.id
_entity.type
_entity.pdbx_description
1 polymer ?
#
loop_
_entity_poly.entity_id
_entity_poly.type
_entity_poly.pdbx_seq_one_letter_code
_entity_poly.pdbx_strand_id
1 'polypeptide(L)'
;MTEGVNWSPPVHPYVWRALAIAGKFPPMDIPDVGIPPRLASRMSMAEQHEYLRTKLIRRRTLVTAGAVAAGGALTGCGGGSGAQGTRSSAPATPTVHGSVVSPFGRHLAFGADPKSQMRVSWQVPLAVRKPYVRIGPTPDDLSRKIEAEVRDLHTPGVTGVRPALEQYYLHAALDGLRPGTTYYYGVGHEGFDPASPKLRSTIGTFRTAPASPERFVFTAFGDQGVSRAAAANDHVILRQKPAFHLHAGDICYADTNGRGEKSDGYDPAFWDLFLKQNEPVARSVPWMVTTGNHDMEAWYSPEGYGGQLARFSLPDSGFDARTAPGVYAFTYGNVGFVALDANDVSYEIPANFGYTDGRQTKWLDRKLAELRAAKDVDFVVVFFHHCAYSTSAHASDGGVRAEWLPLFAKHRVDLVINGHNHVYERTDAIRNGEVGRTVPIGASTDPARDGIVYVTAGGGGRDLYGFPAGVKESYEGHVTHHDSVDTFRWTRSKASAAETVEWSRVRYRGFSLLTVEAAGGAKPTLKVSALTDSGERIDHFEVRRGA
;
A
#
# COMPACT_ATOMS: atom_id res chain seq x y z
N MET A 1 -22.00 -42.01 -19.71
CA MET A 1 -20.96 -42.45 -18.76
C MET A 1 -19.72 -41.66 -19.10
N THR A 2 -19.51 -40.53 -18.42
CA THR A 2 -18.30 -39.70 -18.51
C THR A 2 -17.95 -39.34 -17.07
N GLU A 3 -16.91 -39.98 -16.57
CA GLU A 3 -16.39 -39.77 -15.22
C GLU A 3 -15.75 -38.39 -15.11
N GLY A 4 -16.27 -37.57 -14.20
CA GLY A 4 -15.68 -36.29 -13.83
C GLY A 4 -14.44 -36.49 -12.96
N VAL A 5 -13.28 -36.09 -13.46
CA VAL A 5 -12.04 -36.06 -12.70
C VAL A 5 -12.07 -34.85 -11.77
N ASN A 6 -12.24 -35.13 -10.49
CA ASN A 6 -12.14 -34.14 -9.39
C ASN A 6 -10.65 -33.84 -9.15
N TRP A 7 -10.17 -32.70 -9.63
CA TRP A 7 -8.82 -32.20 -9.36
C TRP A 7 -8.85 -31.28 -8.13
N SER A 8 -8.52 -31.81 -6.96
CA SER A 8 -8.16 -31.01 -5.79
C SER A 8 -6.63 -30.80 -5.81
N PRO A 9 -6.11 -29.58 -5.73
CA PRO A 9 -4.67 -29.35 -5.66
C PRO A 9 -4.14 -29.85 -4.31
N PRO A 10 -2.90 -30.37 -4.25
CA PRO A 10 -2.29 -30.79 -2.98
C PRO A 10 -2.04 -29.56 -2.11
N VAL A 11 -2.79 -29.41 -1.05
CA VAL A 11 -2.55 -28.43 0.00
C VAL A 11 -1.32 -28.87 0.77
N HIS A 12 -0.28 -28.05 0.80
CA HIS A 12 0.95 -28.34 1.52
C HIS A 12 0.64 -28.57 3.01
N PRO A 13 1.08 -29.67 3.64
CA PRO A 13 0.62 -30.09 4.98
C PRO A 13 1.00 -29.14 6.13
N TYR A 14 1.71 -28.06 5.86
CA TYR A 14 2.10 -27.06 6.86
C TYR A 14 1.02 -26.01 7.16
N VAL A 15 0.04 -25.80 6.26
CA VAL A 15 -1.00 -24.77 6.44
C VAL A 15 -2.04 -25.16 7.50
N TRP A 16 -2.33 -26.45 7.66
CA TRP A 16 -3.37 -26.92 8.59
C TRP A 16 -2.89 -27.18 10.03
N ARG A 17 -1.59 -27.27 10.26
CA ARG A 17 -1.06 -27.41 11.64
C ARG A 17 -0.97 -26.09 12.40
N ALA A 18 -0.90 -24.95 11.72
CA ALA A 18 -0.89 -23.63 12.35
C ALA A 18 -2.23 -23.25 13.00
N LEU A 19 -3.35 -23.76 12.49
CA LEU A 19 -4.69 -23.48 13.03
C LEU A 19 -5.04 -24.24 14.32
N ALA A 20 -4.28 -25.26 14.70
CA ALA A 20 -4.59 -26.11 15.86
C ALA A 20 -3.82 -25.78 17.15
N ILE A 21 -2.92 -24.79 17.14
CA ILE A 21 -2.04 -24.48 18.31
C ILE A 21 -2.31 -23.09 18.90
N ALA A 22 -3.48 -22.54 18.72
CA ALA A 22 -3.89 -21.26 19.33
C ALA A 22 -4.18 -21.40 20.84
N GLY A 23 -3.23 -21.88 21.65
CA GLY A 23 -3.52 -22.07 23.07
C GLY A 23 -2.33 -22.22 24.03
N LYS A 24 -1.10 -22.18 23.56
CA LYS A 24 0.05 -22.47 24.44
C LYS A 24 1.30 -21.62 24.17
N PHE A 25 1.17 -20.33 24.25
CA PHE A 25 2.35 -19.47 24.31
C PHE A 25 2.33 -18.60 25.56
N PRO A 26 3.44 -18.50 26.32
CA PRO A 26 3.52 -17.53 27.41
C PRO A 26 3.48 -16.12 26.81
N PRO A 27 2.79 -15.17 27.47
CA PRO A 27 2.73 -13.80 27.00
C PRO A 27 4.12 -13.18 27.02
N MET A 28 4.65 -12.81 25.86
CA MET A 28 5.77 -11.90 25.82
C MET A 28 5.26 -10.48 26.09
N ASP A 29 5.97 -9.73 26.97
CA ASP A 29 5.67 -8.37 27.36
C ASP A 29 5.89 -7.39 26.20
N ILE A 30 4.94 -7.29 25.31
CA ILE A 30 4.83 -6.19 24.39
C ILE A 30 3.63 -5.33 24.80
N PRO A 31 3.68 -4.00 24.71
CA PRO A 31 2.59 -3.16 25.12
C PRO A 31 1.32 -3.44 24.32
N ASP A 32 0.24 -3.60 25.01
CA ASP A 32 -1.11 -3.79 24.51
C ASP A 32 -1.51 -2.59 23.61
N VAL A 33 -1.51 -2.82 22.29
CA VAL A 33 -1.82 -1.81 21.27
C VAL A 33 -3.27 -2.02 20.85
N GLY A 34 -4.14 -1.13 21.20
CA GLY A 34 -5.54 -1.23 20.83
C GLY A 34 -6.49 -1.28 22.02
N ILE A 35 -7.76 -1.45 21.71
CA ILE A 35 -8.82 -1.60 22.71
C ILE A 35 -9.14 -3.09 22.85
N PRO A 36 -9.11 -3.67 24.05
CA PRO A 36 -9.49 -5.06 24.23
C PRO A 36 -10.89 -5.31 23.62
N PRO A 37 -11.11 -6.40 22.84
CA PRO A 37 -12.37 -6.63 22.13
C PRO A 37 -13.62 -6.58 23.01
N ARG A 38 -13.53 -7.09 24.25
CA ARG A 38 -14.63 -7.04 25.24
C ARG A 38 -14.94 -5.63 25.71
N LEU A 39 -13.97 -4.72 25.68
CA LEU A 39 -14.16 -3.32 26.04
C LEU A 39 -14.69 -2.56 24.82
N ALA A 40 -14.10 -2.76 23.66
CA ALA A 40 -14.53 -2.14 22.42
C ALA A 40 -16.01 -2.42 22.08
N SER A 41 -16.49 -3.65 22.33
CA SER A 41 -17.89 -4.01 22.10
C SER A 41 -18.91 -3.28 22.97
N ARG A 42 -18.46 -2.61 24.02
CA ARG A 42 -19.31 -1.84 24.96
C ARG A 42 -19.18 -0.33 24.79
N MET A 43 -18.26 0.10 23.93
CA MET A 43 -17.95 1.50 23.69
C MET A 43 -18.53 1.96 22.37
N SER A 44 -19.08 3.17 22.36
CA SER A 44 -19.38 3.86 21.09
C SER A 44 -18.06 4.17 20.35
N MET A 45 -18.13 4.45 19.07
CA MET A 45 -16.96 4.82 18.26
C MET A 45 -16.25 6.05 18.83
N ALA A 46 -16.99 7.04 19.32
CA ALA A 46 -16.42 8.22 19.96
C ALA A 46 -15.64 7.89 21.25
N GLU A 47 -16.18 6.98 22.07
CA GLU A 47 -15.50 6.52 23.29
C GLU A 47 -14.26 5.68 22.98
N GLN A 48 -14.28 4.86 21.93
CA GLN A 48 -13.11 4.13 21.44
C GLN A 48 -12.01 5.11 20.98
N HIS A 49 -12.38 6.13 20.24
CA HIS A 49 -11.49 7.19 19.80
C HIS A 49 -10.80 7.89 20.97
N GLU A 50 -11.56 8.33 21.96
CA GLU A 50 -11.02 9.02 23.15
C GLU A 50 -10.13 8.08 24.00
N TYR A 51 -10.51 6.81 24.13
CA TYR A 51 -9.70 5.81 24.82
C TYR A 51 -8.32 5.65 24.17
N LEU A 52 -8.27 5.49 22.85
CA LEU A 52 -7.02 5.32 22.11
C LEU A 52 -6.16 6.57 22.16
N ARG A 53 -6.75 7.75 22.00
CA ARG A 53 -6.07 9.04 22.11
C ARG A 53 -5.41 9.20 23.50
N THR A 54 -6.13 8.89 24.55
CA THR A 54 -5.62 8.95 25.92
C THR A 54 -4.50 7.93 26.15
N LYS A 55 -4.62 6.72 25.61
CA LYS A 55 -3.62 5.66 25.73
C LYS A 55 -2.32 6.02 25.00
N LEU A 56 -2.41 6.60 23.81
CA LEU A 56 -1.25 7.06 23.04
C LEU A 56 -0.50 8.22 23.70
N ILE A 57 -1.21 9.18 24.27
CA ILE A 57 -0.60 10.28 25.04
C ILE A 57 0.19 9.73 26.23
N ARG A 58 -0.36 8.81 27.01
CA ARG A 58 0.32 8.17 28.15
C ARG A 58 1.58 7.39 27.72
N ARG A 59 1.55 6.72 26.58
CA ARG A 59 2.72 6.01 26.04
C ARG A 59 3.87 6.96 25.69
N ARG A 60 3.59 8.07 25.04
CA ARG A 60 4.60 9.09 24.68
C ARG A 60 5.24 9.71 25.93
N THR A 61 4.47 9.97 26.95
CA THR A 61 4.98 10.48 28.22
C THR A 61 5.90 9.47 28.92
N LEU A 62 5.62 8.18 28.83
CA LEU A 62 6.47 7.12 29.40
C LEU A 62 7.79 6.94 28.64
N VAL A 63 7.77 7.03 27.31
CA VAL A 63 8.98 6.93 26.47
C VAL A 63 9.89 8.15 26.70
N THR A 64 9.34 9.35 26.81
CA THR A 64 10.11 10.56 27.13
C THR A 64 10.64 10.56 28.56
N ALA A 65 9.89 10.05 29.54
CA ALA A 65 10.35 9.91 30.93
C ALA A 65 11.44 8.84 31.06
N GLY A 66 11.36 7.74 30.32
CA GLY A 66 12.41 6.71 30.26
C GLY A 66 13.73 7.19 29.65
N ALA A 67 13.67 8.03 28.64
CA ALA A 67 14.86 8.63 28.02
C ALA A 67 15.55 9.66 28.93
N VAL A 68 14.80 10.39 29.76
CA VAL A 68 15.36 11.34 30.74
C VAL A 68 15.96 10.63 31.94
N ALA A 69 15.42 9.48 32.37
CA ALA A 69 15.96 8.69 33.46
C ALA A 69 17.26 7.93 33.11
N ALA A 70 17.50 7.63 31.82
CA ALA A 70 18.74 7.01 31.34
C ALA A 70 19.89 8.01 31.12
N GLY A 71 19.62 9.32 31.09
CA GLY A 71 20.61 10.41 30.91
C GLY A 71 21.19 11.00 32.17
N GLY A 72 20.73 10.57 33.36
CA GLY A 72 21.02 11.21 34.64
C GLY A 72 22.04 10.53 35.56
N ALA A 73 22.72 9.48 35.12
CA ALA A 73 23.63 8.72 35.98
C ALA A 73 25.00 8.43 35.35
N LEU A 74 25.77 9.44 34.99
CA LEU A 74 27.20 9.32 34.75
C LEU A 74 27.96 10.63 35.06
N THR A 75 28.07 10.94 36.36
CA THR A 75 29.20 11.74 36.88
C THR A 75 29.57 11.22 38.27
N GLY A 76 30.64 10.47 38.36
CA GLY A 76 31.23 10.05 39.63
C GLY A 76 32.53 9.30 39.40
N CYS A 77 33.63 9.94 39.69
CA CYS A 77 35.02 9.51 39.56
C CYS A 77 35.38 8.20 40.27
N GLY A 78 36.39 7.49 39.73
CA GLY A 78 37.20 6.60 40.51
C GLY A 78 37.91 5.52 39.70
N GLY A 79 39.23 5.65 39.60
CA GLY A 79 40.13 4.79 38.82
C GLY A 79 40.25 3.33 39.27
N GLY A 80 40.82 2.51 38.42
CA GLY A 80 41.32 1.15 38.73
C GLY A 80 41.33 0.20 37.55
N SER A 81 42.52 0.08 36.97
CA SER A 81 43.14 -1.12 36.33
C SER A 81 42.29 -2.16 35.63
N GLY A 82 42.52 -2.27 34.34
CA GLY A 82 42.86 -3.48 33.56
C GLY A 82 41.99 -4.72 33.67
N ALA A 83 41.04 -4.87 32.73
CA ALA A 83 40.71 -6.19 32.21
C ALA A 83 40.40 -6.06 30.71
N GLN A 84 41.26 -6.63 29.88
CA GLN A 84 41.00 -6.85 28.46
C GLN A 84 39.82 -7.81 28.34
N GLY A 85 38.63 -7.24 28.12
CA GLY A 85 37.45 -8.00 27.69
C GLY A 85 37.67 -8.44 26.24
N THR A 86 37.89 -9.72 26.04
CA THR A 86 37.83 -10.42 24.77
C THR A 86 36.47 -10.09 24.10
N ARG A 87 36.52 -9.31 23.03
CA ARG A 87 35.38 -9.18 22.11
C ARG A 87 35.09 -10.58 21.59
N SER A 88 33.99 -11.17 22.02
CA SER A 88 33.42 -12.34 21.38
C SER A 88 33.11 -11.93 19.95
N SER A 89 33.93 -12.37 19.00
CA SER A 89 33.63 -12.29 17.58
C SER A 89 32.41 -13.18 17.35
N ALA A 90 31.30 -12.57 16.94
CA ALA A 90 30.18 -13.32 16.38
C ALA A 90 30.73 -14.27 15.30
N PRO A 91 30.24 -15.51 15.20
CA PRO A 91 30.70 -16.46 14.20
C PRO A 91 30.57 -15.83 12.82
N ALA A 92 31.69 -15.75 12.10
CA ALA A 92 31.72 -15.24 10.74
C ALA A 92 30.76 -16.07 9.88
N THR A 93 29.68 -15.47 9.42
CA THR A 93 28.76 -16.10 8.46
C THR A 93 29.59 -16.56 7.26
N PRO A 94 29.49 -17.82 6.82
CA PRO A 94 30.29 -18.29 5.68
C PRO A 94 29.98 -17.40 4.48
N THR A 95 30.98 -16.71 3.97
CA THR A 95 30.85 -15.84 2.81
C THR A 95 30.70 -16.69 1.56
N VAL A 96 29.46 -16.86 1.10
CA VAL A 96 29.17 -17.51 -0.16
C VAL A 96 29.69 -16.60 -1.29
N HIS A 97 30.29 -17.19 -2.34
CA HIS A 97 30.79 -16.41 -3.48
C HIS A 97 29.62 -15.73 -4.20
N GLY A 98 29.71 -14.42 -4.41
CA GLY A 98 28.60 -13.62 -4.94
C GLY A 98 28.05 -14.10 -6.28
N SER A 99 28.85 -14.81 -7.11
CA SER A 99 28.39 -15.35 -8.40
C SER A 99 27.28 -16.42 -8.31
N VAL A 100 27.09 -17.02 -7.13
CA VAL A 100 26.02 -18.03 -6.90
C VAL A 100 24.80 -17.43 -6.23
N VAL A 101 24.82 -16.12 -5.89
CA VAL A 101 23.69 -15.40 -5.30
C VAL A 101 22.93 -14.66 -6.39
N SER A 102 21.74 -15.09 -6.72
CA SER A 102 20.93 -14.47 -7.77
C SER A 102 19.93 -13.48 -7.17
N PRO A 103 19.93 -12.22 -7.64
CA PRO A 103 18.90 -11.24 -7.30
C PRO A 103 17.52 -11.68 -7.78
N PHE A 104 16.49 -11.30 -7.03
CA PHE A 104 15.08 -11.53 -7.39
C PHE A 104 14.19 -10.42 -6.83
N GLY A 105 12.91 -10.43 -7.21
CA GLY A 105 11.91 -9.51 -6.65
C GLY A 105 12.19 -8.05 -6.98
N ARG A 106 12.74 -7.75 -8.16
CA ARG A 106 13.01 -6.37 -8.60
C ARG A 106 11.71 -5.60 -8.73
N HIS A 107 11.66 -4.45 -8.11
CA HIS A 107 10.54 -3.53 -8.21
C HIS A 107 11.02 -2.09 -8.22
N LEU A 108 10.22 -1.26 -8.86
CA LEU A 108 10.48 0.16 -9.07
C LEU A 108 9.50 1.00 -8.29
N ALA A 109 9.93 2.17 -7.85
CA ALA A 109 9.08 3.25 -7.42
C ALA A 109 9.66 4.58 -7.89
N PHE A 110 8.84 5.62 -8.06
CA PHE A 110 9.36 6.96 -8.28
C PHE A 110 10.00 7.51 -7.01
N GLY A 111 10.93 8.47 -7.16
CA GLY A 111 11.28 9.38 -6.09
C GLY A 111 10.24 10.51 -5.97
N ALA A 112 10.57 11.54 -5.20
CA ALA A 112 9.68 12.71 -5.02
C ALA A 112 9.42 13.46 -6.34
N ASP A 113 10.36 13.43 -7.27
CA ASP A 113 10.21 13.96 -8.64
C ASP A 113 10.32 12.84 -9.68
N PRO A 114 9.20 12.31 -10.20
CA PRO A 114 9.21 11.27 -11.24
C PRO A 114 9.89 11.66 -12.56
N LYS A 115 10.11 12.93 -12.81
CA LYS A 115 10.81 13.44 -14.02
C LYS A 115 12.30 13.15 -13.99
N SER A 116 12.89 13.08 -12.79
CA SER A 116 14.34 13.00 -12.60
C SER A 116 14.80 11.91 -11.64
N GLN A 117 13.86 11.19 -10.99
CA GLN A 117 14.18 10.24 -9.93
C GLN A 117 13.46 8.90 -10.11
N MET A 118 14.20 7.81 -9.88
CA MET A 118 13.69 6.45 -9.81
C MET A 118 14.35 5.71 -8.64
N ARG A 119 13.59 4.85 -8.00
CA ARG A 119 14.06 3.92 -6.97
C ARG A 119 14.02 2.51 -7.54
N VAL A 120 15.14 1.80 -7.44
CA VAL A 120 15.25 0.40 -7.85
C VAL A 120 15.49 -0.42 -6.60
N SER A 121 14.58 -1.33 -6.31
CA SER A 121 14.66 -2.22 -5.17
C SER A 121 14.66 -3.68 -5.62
N TRP A 122 15.36 -4.53 -4.87
CA TRP A 122 15.39 -5.97 -5.12
C TRP A 122 15.79 -6.72 -3.86
N GLN A 123 15.66 -8.02 -3.89
CA GLN A 123 16.06 -8.92 -2.80
C GLN A 123 17.17 -9.87 -3.25
N VAL A 124 17.97 -10.30 -2.29
CA VAL A 124 18.91 -11.43 -2.45
C VAL A 124 18.71 -12.44 -1.34
N PRO A 125 18.91 -13.76 -1.61
CA PRO A 125 18.68 -14.81 -0.61
C PRO A 125 19.74 -14.86 0.49
N LEU A 126 20.91 -14.24 0.27
CA LEU A 126 22.05 -14.20 1.20
C LEU A 126 22.71 -12.82 1.14
N ALA A 127 23.36 -12.42 2.23
CA ALA A 127 24.12 -11.17 2.28
C ALA A 127 25.17 -11.09 1.17
N VAL A 128 25.22 -9.94 0.48
CA VAL A 128 26.16 -9.66 -0.60
C VAL A 128 26.99 -8.43 -0.30
N ARG A 129 28.12 -8.29 -0.99
CA ARG A 129 29.00 -7.13 -0.86
C ARG A 129 28.90 -6.20 -2.06
N LYS A 130 29.02 -4.89 -1.83
CA LYS A 130 29.06 -3.84 -2.86
C LYS A 130 27.90 -3.97 -3.86
N PRO A 131 26.64 -3.96 -3.40
CA PRO A 131 25.50 -3.98 -4.30
C PRO A 131 25.42 -2.69 -5.12
N TYR A 132 24.90 -2.80 -6.35
CA TYR A 132 24.79 -1.67 -7.26
C TYR A 132 23.73 -1.89 -8.34
N VAL A 133 23.35 -0.80 -8.99
CA VAL A 133 22.59 -0.80 -10.25
C VAL A 133 23.48 -0.26 -11.36
N ARG A 134 23.42 -0.90 -12.53
CA ARG A 134 23.92 -0.30 -13.78
C ARG A 134 22.73 0.20 -14.59
N ILE A 135 22.82 1.40 -15.15
CA ILE A 135 21.80 1.96 -16.04
C ILE A 135 22.43 2.51 -17.32
N GLY A 136 21.62 2.57 -18.37
CA GLY A 136 22.03 3.15 -19.64
C GLY A 136 20.88 3.29 -20.64
N PRO A 137 21.19 3.80 -21.85
CA PRO A 137 20.19 4.07 -22.88
C PRO A 137 19.74 2.81 -23.62
N THR A 138 20.50 1.73 -23.56
CA THR A 138 20.17 0.46 -24.21
C THR A 138 20.54 -0.72 -23.30
N PRO A 139 20.01 -1.93 -23.56
CA PRO A 139 20.39 -3.12 -22.77
C PRO A 139 21.86 -3.50 -22.90
N ASP A 140 22.53 -3.04 -23.95
CA ASP A 140 23.95 -3.32 -24.23
C ASP A 140 24.87 -2.20 -23.70
N ASP A 141 24.33 -1.04 -23.38
CA ASP A 141 25.06 0.09 -22.80
C ASP A 141 24.51 0.43 -21.43
N LEU A 142 25.01 -0.23 -20.40
CA LEU A 142 24.73 0.00 -18.98
C LEU A 142 25.94 0.65 -18.30
N SER A 143 26.41 1.77 -18.85
CA SER A 143 27.68 2.38 -18.49
C SER A 143 27.68 3.07 -17.13
N ARG A 144 26.54 3.65 -16.70
CA ARG A 144 26.44 4.35 -15.41
C ARG A 144 26.19 3.34 -14.29
N LYS A 145 27.08 3.34 -13.29
CA LYS A 145 26.96 2.52 -12.08
C LYS A 145 26.54 3.39 -10.89
N ILE A 146 25.55 2.93 -10.13
CA ILE A 146 25.03 3.58 -8.91
C ILE A 146 25.10 2.56 -7.77
N GLU A 147 25.73 2.93 -6.66
CA GLU A 147 25.79 2.10 -5.46
C GLU A 147 24.41 1.94 -4.85
N ALA A 148 24.19 0.81 -4.19
CA ALA A 148 22.95 0.51 -3.48
C ALA A 148 23.23 0.29 -1.99
N GLU A 149 22.25 0.66 -1.17
CA GLU A 149 22.24 0.32 0.24
C GLU A 149 21.63 -1.06 0.48
N VAL A 150 21.99 -1.67 1.60
CA VAL A 150 21.37 -2.92 2.09
C VAL A 150 20.51 -2.57 3.30
N ARG A 151 19.28 -3.05 3.28
CA ARG A 151 18.38 -3.04 4.43
C ARG A 151 18.09 -4.50 4.80
N ASP A 152 18.79 -4.98 5.80
CA ASP A 152 18.56 -6.31 6.37
C ASP A 152 17.33 -6.30 7.27
N LEU A 153 16.60 -7.40 7.26
CA LEU A 153 15.40 -7.59 8.06
C LEU A 153 15.48 -8.94 8.76
N HIS A 154 15.66 -8.88 10.08
CA HIS A 154 15.63 -10.05 10.94
C HIS A 154 14.23 -10.29 11.48
N THR A 155 13.64 -11.43 11.14
CA THR A 155 12.39 -11.88 11.76
C THR A 155 12.69 -12.98 12.78
N PRO A 156 12.45 -12.75 14.06
CA PRO A 156 12.71 -13.74 15.11
C PRO A 156 11.96 -15.05 14.88
N GLY A 157 12.60 -16.17 15.22
CA GLY A 157 11.94 -17.47 15.21
C GLY A 157 10.87 -17.57 16.29
N VAL A 158 9.84 -18.38 16.02
CA VAL A 158 8.82 -18.74 17.01
C VAL A 158 8.92 -20.24 17.26
N THR A 159 9.26 -20.62 18.51
CA THR A 159 9.49 -22.02 18.88
C THR A 159 8.30 -22.92 18.51
N GLY A 160 8.57 -23.99 17.77
CA GLY A 160 7.56 -24.94 17.32
C GLY A 160 6.66 -24.45 16.16
N VAL A 161 6.83 -23.21 15.69
CA VAL A 161 6.04 -22.63 14.59
C VAL A 161 6.91 -22.37 13.36
N ARG A 162 7.95 -21.54 13.48
CA ARG A 162 8.86 -21.23 12.37
C ARG A 162 10.26 -20.86 12.87
N PRO A 163 11.31 -21.11 12.06
CA PRO A 163 12.66 -20.63 12.36
C PRO A 163 12.74 -19.10 12.23
N ALA A 164 13.83 -18.52 12.75
CA ALA A 164 14.21 -17.16 12.42
C ALA A 164 14.52 -17.04 10.92
N LEU A 165 14.21 -15.88 10.32
CA LEU A 165 14.48 -15.60 8.92
C LEU A 165 15.27 -14.29 8.78
N GLU A 166 16.32 -14.34 7.97
CA GLU A 166 17.08 -13.16 7.54
C GLU A 166 16.74 -12.86 6.09
N GLN A 167 16.33 -11.63 5.81
CA GLN A 167 16.03 -11.15 4.48
C GLN A 167 16.88 -9.92 4.16
N TYR A 168 17.38 -9.82 2.93
CA TYR A 168 18.28 -8.76 2.51
C TYR A 168 17.66 -8.02 1.33
N TYR A 169 17.24 -6.78 1.58
CA TYR A 169 16.65 -5.88 0.58
C TYR A 169 17.68 -4.83 0.19
N LEU A 170 17.77 -4.55 -1.09
CA LEU A 170 18.76 -3.66 -1.65
C LEU A 170 18.07 -2.54 -2.41
N HIS A 171 18.56 -1.30 -2.25
CA HIS A 171 17.92 -0.13 -2.81
C HIS A 171 18.94 0.80 -3.45
N ALA A 172 18.69 1.21 -4.70
CA ALA A 172 19.47 2.21 -5.39
C ALA A 172 18.60 3.43 -5.71
N ALA A 173 19.06 4.61 -5.31
CA ALA A 173 18.46 5.88 -5.66
C ALA A 173 19.07 6.40 -6.96
N LEU A 174 18.28 6.44 -8.03
CA LEU A 174 18.67 6.97 -9.32
C LEU A 174 18.16 8.40 -9.44
N ASP A 175 19.04 9.35 -9.26
CA ASP A 175 18.75 10.78 -9.33
C ASP A 175 19.40 11.42 -10.55
N GLY A 176 18.94 12.61 -10.95
CA GLY A 176 19.49 13.36 -12.09
C GLY A 176 19.20 12.69 -13.44
N LEU A 177 18.09 11.98 -13.54
CA LEU A 177 17.62 11.40 -14.79
C LEU A 177 17.01 12.47 -15.68
N ARG A 178 17.01 12.23 -17.00
CA ARG A 178 16.35 13.12 -17.96
C ARG A 178 14.86 12.83 -18.03
N PRO A 179 13.99 13.85 -18.06
CA PRO A 179 12.54 13.66 -18.23
C PRO A 179 12.19 12.93 -19.54
N GLY A 180 11.08 12.20 -19.53
CA GLY A 180 10.54 11.53 -20.70
C GLY A 180 11.45 10.49 -21.34
N THR A 181 12.44 10.00 -20.60
CA THR A 181 13.51 9.15 -21.13
C THR A 181 13.35 7.71 -20.66
N THR A 182 13.51 6.78 -21.61
CA THR A 182 13.58 5.35 -21.30
C THR A 182 15.00 4.98 -20.91
N TYR A 183 15.12 4.28 -19.80
CA TYR A 183 16.36 3.71 -19.29
C TYR A 183 16.25 2.19 -19.18
N TYR A 184 17.39 1.53 -19.42
CA TYR A 184 17.58 0.11 -19.14
C TYR A 184 18.44 -0.04 -17.90
N TYR A 185 18.17 -1.04 -17.08
CA TYR A 185 18.92 -1.24 -15.84
C TYR A 185 19.12 -2.71 -15.50
N GLY A 186 20.20 -2.99 -14.82
CA GLY A 186 20.47 -4.30 -14.23
C GLY A 186 20.98 -4.14 -12.81
N VAL A 187 20.58 -5.05 -11.93
CA VAL A 187 21.02 -5.08 -10.53
C VAL A 187 22.19 -6.05 -10.35
N GLY A 188 23.17 -5.69 -9.55
CA GLY A 188 24.39 -6.47 -9.37
C GLY A 188 25.01 -6.30 -7.99
N HIS A 189 26.06 -7.09 -7.74
CA HIS A 189 26.88 -7.05 -6.54
C HIS A 189 28.26 -7.68 -6.83
N GLU A 190 29.16 -7.67 -5.88
CA GLU A 190 30.47 -8.29 -6.07
C GLU A 190 30.33 -9.76 -6.49
N GLY A 191 30.87 -10.12 -7.64
CA GLY A 191 30.77 -11.45 -8.24
C GLY A 191 29.56 -11.67 -9.17
N PHE A 192 28.60 -10.73 -9.25
CA PHE A 192 27.44 -10.80 -10.13
C PHE A 192 27.29 -9.48 -10.91
N ASP A 193 27.71 -9.45 -12.19
CA ASP A 193 27.61 -8.26 -13.04
C ASP A 193 26.47 -8.40 -14.07
N PRO A 194 25.43 -7.55 -13.99
CA PRO A 194 24.29 -7.60 -14.91
C PRO A 194 24.66 -7.24 -16.36
N ALA A 195 25.81 -6.59 -16.60
CA ALA A 195 26.31 -6.33 -17.95
C ALA A 195 26.83 -7.60 -18.65
N SER A 196 26.93 -8.72 -17.95
CA SER A 196 27.30 -10.00 -18.56
C SER A 196 26.27 -10.43 -19.62
N PRO A 197 26.69 -10.84 -20.84
CA PRO A 197 25.76 -11.30 -21.88
C PRO A 197 24.80 -12.41 -21.43
N LYS A 198 25.22 -13.27 -20.50
CA LYS A 198 24.42 -14.34 -19.93
C LYS A 198 23.22 -13.84 -19.11
N LEU A 199 23.28 -12.59 -18.62
CA LEU A 199 22.26 -11.98 -17.78
C LEU A 199 21.39 -10.96 -18.54
N ARG A 200 21.52 -10.86 -19.87
CA ARG A 200 20.75 -9.93 -20.69
C ARG A 200 19.23 -10.03 -20.49
N SER A 201 18.69 -11.22 -20.28
CA SER A 201 17.27 -11.45 -20.00
C SER A 201 16.80 -10.89 -18.65
N THR A 202 17.75 -10.55 -17.77
CA THR A 202 17.45 -9.96 -16.45
C THR A 202 17.37 -8.43 -16.51
N ILE A 203 17.73 -7.78 -17.61
CA ILE A 203 17.68 -6.33 -17.74
C ILE A 203 16.24 -5.85 -17.70
N GLY A 204 15.95 -4.94 -16.79
CA GLY A 204 14.69 -4.22 -16.67
C GLY A 204 14.72 -2.92 -17.47
N THR A 205 13.57 -2.28 -17.58
CA THR A 205 13.43 -0.98 -18.24
C THR A 205 12.42 -0.13 -17.48
N PHE A 206 12.58 1.19 -17.54
CA PHE A 206 11.59 2.14 -17.05
C PHE A 206 11.63 3.44 -17.87
N ARG A 207 10.59 4.24 -17.77
CA ARG A 207 10.53 5.58 -18.34
C ARG A 207 10.28 6.60 -17.24
N THR A 208 11.03 7.70 -17.24
CA THR A 208 10.79 8.86 -16.37
C THR A 208 9.55 9.63 -16.85
N ALA A 209 8.91 10.37 -15.94
CA ALA A 209 7.81 11.23 -16.30
C ALA A 209 8.23 12.28 -17.34
N PRO A 210 7.34 12.67 -18.27
CA PRO A 210 7.63 13.66 -19.29
C PRO A 210 7.82 15.05 -18.68
N ALA A 211 8.56 15.92 -19.36
CA ALA A 211 8.82 17.29 -18.93
C ALA A 211 7.53 18.15 -18.92
N SER A 212 6.66 17.92 -19.89
CA SER A 212 5.35 18.57 -20.04
C SER A 212 4.23 17.55 -19.93
N PRO A 213 3.00 17.96 -19.59
CA PRO A 213 1.85 17.07 -19.52
C PRO A 213 1.60 16.37 -20.87
N GLU A 214 1.68 15.05 -20.85
CA GLU A 214 1.30 14.15 -21.94
C GLU A 214 0.16 13.25 -21.45
N ARG A 215 -0.60 12.67 -22.40
CA ARG A 215 -1.57 11.62 -22.06
C ARG A 215 -0.82 10.42 -21.50
N PHE A 216 -1.29 9.89 -20.39
CA PHE A 216 -0.74 8.69 -19.77
C PHE A 216 -1.83 7.82 -19.14
N VAL A 217 -1.50 6.57 -18.89
CA VAL A 217 -2.35 5.63 -18.17
C VAL A 217 -1.67 5.25 -16.86
N PHE A 218 -2.43 5.18 -15.79
CA PHE A 218 -2.02 4.46 -14.59
C PHE A 218 -3.05 3.40 -14.22
N THR A 219 -2.64 2.42 -13.45
CA THR A 219 -3.50 1.35 -12.95
C THR A 219 -3.54 1.38 -11.43
N ALA A 220 -4.59 0.81 -10.84
CA ALA A 220 -4.72 0.73 -9.39
C ALA A 220 -5.50 -0.50 -8.94
N PHE A 221 -5.09 -1.08 -7.81
CA PHE A 221 -5.85 -1.96 -6.95
C PHE A 221 -5.25 -1.96 -5.52
N GLY A 222 -5.90 -2.59 -4.57
CA GLY A 222 -5.39 -3.04 -3.28
C GLY A 222 -5.63 -4.53 -3.08
N ASP A 223 -5.24 -5.06 -1.93
CA ASP A 223 -5.64 -6.39 -1.48
C ASP A 223 -5.16 -7.51 -2.43
N GLN A 224 -3.86 -7.50 -2.73
CA GLN A 224 -3.32 -8.38 -3.76
C GLN A 224 -2.95 -9.77 -3.21
N GLY A 225 -1.99 -9.85 -2.30
CA GLY A 225 -1.43 -11.11 -1.81
C GLY A 225 -0.76 -11.96 -2.88
N VAL A 226 -0.66 -13.28 -2.58
CA VAL A 226 -0.05 -14.28 -3.47
C VAL A 226 -1.11 -15.26 -3.94
N SER A 227 -1.54 -15.15 -5.20
CA SER A 227 -2.59 -16.00 -5.75
C SER A 227 -2.56 -16.04 -7.29
N ARG A 228 -3.30 -16.98 -7.89
CA ARG A 228 -3.48 -17.01 -9.35
C ARG A 228 -4.23 -15.79 -9.87
N ALA A 229 -5.18 -15.28 -9.11
CA ALA A 229 -5.93 -14.08 -9.47
C ALA A 229 -5.04 -12.84 -9.43
N ALA A 230 -4.17 -12.71 -8.43
CA ALA A 230 -3.15 -11.67 -8.37
C ALA A 230 -2.24 -11.70 -9.62
N ALA A 231 -1.73 -12.88 -9.98
CA ALA A 231 -0.92 -13.04 -11.19
C ALA A 231 -1.71 -12.75 -12.48
N ALA A 232 -3.01 -13.06 -12.54
CA ALA A 232 -3.86 -12.71 -13.67
C ALA A 232 -4.02 -11.18 -13.79
N ASN A 233 -4.27 -10.46 -12.68
CA ASN A 233 -4.30 -9.01 -12.65
C ASN A 233 -2.97 -8.38 -13.10
N ASP A 234 -1.83 -8.95 -12.72
CA ASP A 234 -0.51 -8.51 -13.16
C ASP A 234 -0.38 -8.56 -14.70
N HIS A 235 -0.90 -9.61 -15.32
CA HIS A 235 -0.95 -9.70 -16.79
C HIS A 235 -1.87 -8.63 -17.40
N VAL A 236 -2.97 -8.27 -16.75
CA VAL A 236 -3.83 -7.16 -17.19
C VAL A 236 -3.09 -5.84 -17.09
N ILE A 237 -2.35 -5.57 -15.99
CA ILE A 237 -1.51 -4.38 -15.85
C ILE A 237 -0.58 -4.24 -17.08
N LEU A 238 0.18 -5.29 -17.41
CA LEU A 238 1.11 -5.23 -18.55
C LEU A 238 0.41 -4.93 -19.88
N ARG A 239 -0.80 -5.44 -20.09
CA ARG A 239 -1.59 -5.15 -21.32
C ARG A 239 -2.04 -3.69 -21.39
N GLN A 240 -2.27 -3.02 -20.24
CA GLN A 240 -2.64 -1.60 -20.20
C GLN A 240 -1.45 -0.66 -20.48
N LYS A 241 -0.20 -1.17 -20.39
CA LYS A 241 1.03 -0.38 -20.57
C LYS A 241 1.04 0.90 -19.75
N PRO A 242 0.77 0.84 -18.44
CA PRO A 242 0.67 2.02 -17.61
C PRO A 242 2.05 2.65 -17.38
N ALA A 243 2.05 3.94 -17.08
CA ALA A 243 3.23 4.65 -16.62
C ALA A 243 3.66 4.20 -15.21
N PHE A 244 2.70 3.81 -14.38
CA PHE A 244 2.89 3.26 -13.03
C PHE A 244 1.62 2.59 -12.53
N HIS A 245 1.75 1.87 -11.42
CA HIS A 245 0.65 1.23 -10.71
C HIS A 245 0.54 1.81 -9.29
N LEU A 246 -0.69 2.12 -8.84
CA LEU A 246 -1.02 2.48 -7.47
C LEU A 246 -1.47 1.22 -6.72
N HIS A 247 -0.90 0.96 -5.56
CA HIS A 247 -1.33 -0.14 -4.71
C HIS A 247 -1.92 0.42 -3.40
N ALA A 248 -3.21 0.27 -3.22
CA ALA A 248 -3.98 0.88 -2.13
C ALA A 248 -3.92 0.05 -0.82
N GLY A 249 -2.75 -0.46 -0.46
CA GLY A 249 -2.50 -1.19 0.78
C GLY A 249 -2.92 -2.67 0.75
N ASP A 250 -2.65 -3.37 1.84
CA ASP A 250 -2.79 -4.82 1.99
C ASP A 250 -2.04 -5.55 0.88
N ILE A 251 -0.71 -5.37 0.91
CA ILE A 251 0.15 -5.72 -0.21
C ILE A 251 0.33 -7.23 -0.32
N CYS A 252 0.89 -7.85 0.73
CA CYS A 252 1.39 -9.22 0.68
C CYS A 252 0.54 -10.24 1.47
N TYR A 253 -0.11 -9.82 2.55
CA TYR A 253 -0.78 -10.71 3.50
C TYR A 253 0.19 -11.72 4.15
N ALA A 254 1.38 -11.28 4.50
CA ALA A 254 2.32 -12.06 5.29
C ALA A 254 1.81 -12.30 6.71
N ASP A 255 0.96 -11.43 7.20
CA ASP A 255 0.16 -11.61 8.40
C ASP A 255 -1.23 -12.15 8.06
N THR A 256 -1.87 -12.83 9.02
CA THR A 256 -3.15 -13.50 8.75
C THR A 256 -4.37 -12.71 9.20
N ASN A 257 -4.22 -11.79 10.16
CA ASN A 257 -5.35 -11.15 10.83
C ASN A 257 -5.48 -9.65 10.54
N GLY A 258 -4.39 -8.98 10.14
CA GLY A 258 -4.38 -7.57 9.79
C GLY A 258 -4.80 -6.64 10.91
N ARG A 259 -4.55 -6.99 12.17
CA ARG A 259 -4.91 -6.20 13.33
C ARG A 259 -3.75 -5.44 13.95
N GLY A 260 -2.52 -5.69 13.45
CA GLY A 260 -1.30 -5.15 14.01
C GLY A 260 -1.04 -5.65 15.44
N GLU A 261 -1.60 -6.82 15.81
CA GLU A 261 -1.45 -7.44 17.12
C GLU A 261 -0.36 -8.52 17.06
N LYS A 262 0.24 -8.81 18.22
CA LYS A 262 1.22 -9.91 18.37
C LYS A 262 0.69 -11.29 18.14
N SER A 263 -0.61 -11.48 18.40
CA SER A 263 -1.31 -12.74 18.16
C SER A 263 -1.50 -13.01 16.68
N ASP A 264 -1.24 -12.04 15.81
CA ASP A 264 -1.32 -12.22 14.36
C ASP A 264 -0.28 -13.22 13.91
N GLY A 265 -0.74 -14.25 13.20
CA GLY A 265 0.14 -15.20 12.55
C GLY A 265 0.90 -14.47 11.44
N TYR A 266 2.23 -14.47 11.53
CA TYR A 266 3.09 -13.79 10.57
C TYR A 266 4.12 -14.75 9.97
N ASP A 267 4.18 -14.84 8.65
CA ASP A 267 5.20 -15.58 7.91
C ASP A 267 5.91 -14.69 6.89
N PRO A 268 7.13 -14.21 7.20
CA PRO A 268 7.89 -13.32 6.33
C PRO A 268 8.27 -13.96 4.98
N ALA A 269 8.24 -15.31 4.85
CA ALA A 269 8.55 -15.99 3.60
C ALA A 269 7.49 -15.71 2.50
N PHE A 270 6.28 -15.29 2.86
CA PHE A 270 5.29 -14.83 1.88
C PHE A 270 5.77 -13.62 1.08
N TRP A 271 6.60 -12.74 1.67
CA TRP A 271 7.19 -11.63 0.95
C TRP A 271 8.13 -12.06 -0.16
N ASP A 272 8.88 -13.15 0.03
CA ASP A 272 9.73 -13.71 -1.03
C ASP A 272 8.89 -14.22 -2.20
N LEU A 273 7.75 -14.84 -1.90
CA LEU A 273 6.80 -15.32 -2.92
C LEU A 273 6.13 -14.14 -3.64
N PHE A 274 5.67 -13.14 -2.89
CA PHE A 274 5.06 -11.93 -3.41
C PHE A 274 5.99 -11.19 -4.37
N LEU A 275 7.22 -10.92 -3.94
CA LEU A 275 8.19 -10.22 -4.77
C LEU A 275 8.57 -11.00 -6.04
N LYS A 276 8.64 -12.34 -5.97
CA LYS A 276 8.85 -13.19 -7.15
C LYS A 276 7.66 -13.19 -8.10
N GLN A 277 6.43 -13.25 -7.55
CA GLN A 277 5.20 -13.21 -8.35
C GLN A 277 5.11 -11.90 -9.14
N ASN A 278 5.40 -10.77 -8.51
CA ASN A 278 5.20 -9.44 -9.07
C ASN A 278 6.38 -8.91 -9.90
N GLU A 279 7.57 -9.51 -9.79
CA GLU A 279 8.75 -9.07 -10.53
C GLU A 279 8.54 -8.90 -12.05
N PRO A 280 7.80 -9.75 -12.77
CA PRO A 280 7.56 -9.57 -14.20
C PRO A 280 6.92 -8.23 -14.55
N VAL A 281 6.10 -7.67 -13.67
CA VAL A 281 5.47 -6.35 -13.82
C VAL A 281 6.33 -5.27 -13.17
N ALA A 282 6.60 -5.42 -11.87
CA ALA A 282 7.19 -4.39 -11.03
C ALA A 282 8.63 -4.00 -11.44
N ARG A 283 9.33 -4.87 -12.17
CA ARG A 283 10.65 -4.54 -12.75
C ARG A 283 10.60 -3.52 -13.90
N SER A 284 9.40 -3.18 -14.41
CA SER A 284 9.26 -2.25 -15.54
C SER A 284 8.17 -1.21 -15.32
N VAL A 285 7.20 -1.49 -14.46
CA VAL A 285 6.13 -0.58 -14.07
C VAL A 285 6.39 -0.15 -12.62
N PRO A 286 6.63 1.13 -12.33
CA PRO A 286 6.79 1.60 -10.96
C PRO A 286 5.55 1.32 -10.11
N TRP A 287 5.76 0.77 -8.92
CA TRP A 287 4.71 0.47 -7.95
C TRP A 287 4.72 1.50 -6.83
N MET A 288 3.66 2.27 -6.77
CA MET A 288 3.45 3.32 -5.78
C MET A 288 2.50 2.78 -4.71
N VAL A 289 3.06 2.19 -3.66
CA VAL A 289 2.29 1.48 -2.64
C VAL A 289 1.98 2.36 -1.43
N THR A 290 0.82 2.20 -0.82
CA THR A 290 0.55 2.71 0.53
C THR A 290 0.38 1.54 1.51
N THR A 291 0.09 1.82 2.78
CA THR A 291 -0.10 0.82 3.82
C THR A 291 -1.58 0.45 4.00
N GLY A 292 -1.85 -0.85 4.12
CA GLY A 292 -3.10 -1.38 4.64
C GLY A 292 -2.94 -1.91 6.07
N ASN A 293 -3.98 -2.50 6.61
CA ASN A 293 -3.94 -3.06 7.95
C ASN A 293 -3.13 -4.36 8.03
N HIS A 294 -3.06 -5.17 6.95
CA HIS A 294 -2.19 -6.34 6.86
C HIS A 294 -0.71 -5.99 6.62
N ASP A 295 -0.37 -4.72 6.43
CA ASP A 295 1.02 -4.25 6.32
C ASP A 295 1.59 -3.76 7.66
N MET A 296 0.79 -3.76 8.74
CA MET A 296 1.23 -3.49 10.11
C MET A 296 1.89 -4.71 10.74
N GLU A 297 3.18 -4.85 10.50
CA GLU A 297 3.98 -5.98 11.00
C GLU A 297 4.59 -5.64 12.36
N ALA A 298 3.89 -5.95 13.44
CA ALA A 298 4.18 -5.52 14.82
C ALA A 298 5.58 -5.89 15.37
N TRP A 299 6.32 -6.75 14.68
CA TRP A 299 7.62 -7.28 15.13
C TRP A 299 8.81 -6.35 14.87
N TYR A 300 8.69 -5.35 13.98
CA TYR A 300 9.82 -4.58 13.45
C TYR A 300 9.93 -3.15 13.97
N SER A 301 8.84 -2.57 14.42
CA SER A 301 8.80 -1.21 14.97
C SER A 301 7.60 -1.04 15.90
N PRO A 302 7.58 0.00 16.75
CA PRO A 302 6.42 0.30 17.57
C PRO A 302 5.13 0.52 16.78
N GLU A 303 5.25 1.05 15.57
CA GLU A 303 4.16 1.31 14.63
C GLU A 303 3.91 0.15 13.65
N GLY A 304 4.77 -0.88 13.64
CA GLY A 304 4.63 -2.06 12.79
C GLY A 304 5.10 -1.90 11.34
N TYR A 305 5.77 -0.80 10.96
CA TYR A 305 6.15 -0.51 9.57
C TYR A 305 7.62 -0.79 9.22
N GLY A 306 8.37 -1.41 10.11
CA GLY A 306 9.79 -1.74 9.87
C GLY A 306 10.00 -2.64 8.66
N GLY A 307 9.10 -3.60 8.44
CA GLY A 307 9.15 -4.47 7.27
C GLY A 307 8.91 -3.71 5.96
N GLN A 308 7.98 -2.76 5.94
CA GLN A 308 7.74 -1.93 4.76
C GLN A 308 8.92 -1.01 4.46
N LEU A 309 9.52 -0.41 5.49
CA LEU A 309 10.75 0.38 5.37
C LEU A 309 11.91 -0.44 4.80
N ALA A 310 12.02 -1.72 5.19
CA ALA A 310 13.06 -2.59 4.66
C ALA A 310 12.83 -2.92 3.18
N ARG A 311 11.58 -3.13 2.75
CA ARG A 311 11.23 -3.65 1.41
C ARG A 311 11.09 -2.58 0.35
N PHE A 312 10.58 -1.40 0.69
CA PHE A 312 10.25 -0.36 -0.29
C PHE A 312 11.09 0.91 -0.10
N SER A 313 11.39 1.56 -1.21
CA SER A 313 11.98 2.89 -1.25
C SER A 313 11.01 3.83 -1.96
N LEU A 314 10.18 4.52 -1.18
CA LEU A 314 9.09 5.38 -1.65
C LEU A 314 9.49 6.85 -1.65
N PRO A 315 8.70 7.76 -2.26
CA PRO A 315 9.02 9.18 -2.28
C PRO A 315 9.16 9.79 -0.88
N ASP A 316 10.19 10.57 -0.68
CA ASP A 316 10.29 11.51 0.44
C ASP A 316 9.74 12.85 -0.01
N SER A 317 8.50 13.14 0.33
CA SER A 317 7.74 14.31 -0.11
C SER A 317 7.37 15.27 1.03
N GLY A 318 8.17 15.25 2.10
CA GLY A 318 8.03 16.18 3.22
C GLY A 318 7.10 15.71 4.33
N PHE A 319 6.78 14.42 4.39
CA PHE A 319 6.28 13.74 5.58
C PHE A 319 7.37 12.82 6.15
N ASP A 320 7.17 12.31 7.35
CA ASP A 320 8.14 11.46 8.03
C ASP A 320 8.17 10.03 7.40
N ALA A 321 8.99 9.86 6.37
CA ALA A 321 9.15 8.60 5.67
C ALA A 321 9.68 7.45 6.55
N ARG A 322 10.24 7.76 7.74
CA ARG A 322 10.76 6.74 8.66
C ARG A 322 9.67 6.13 9.53
N THR A 323 8.67 6.91 9.91
CA THR A 323 7.58 6.42 10.76
C THR A 323 6.31 6.13 9.98
N ALA A 324 6.15 6.71 8.79
CA ALA A 324 4.97 6.53 7.94
C ALA A 324 5.39 6.37 6.46
N PRO A 325 6.00 5.25 6.08
CA PRO A 325 6.52 5.05 4.73
C PRO A 325 5.46 5.05 3.64
N GLY A 326 4.20 4.76 3.98
CA GLY A 326 3.07 4.80 3.06
C GLY A 326 2.47 6.20 2.82
N VAL A 327 3.02 7.26 3.45
CA VAL A 327 2.50 8.63 3.35
C VAL A 327 3.43 9.51 2.52
N TYR A 328 3.00 9.83 1.30
CA TYR A 328 3.80 10.63 0.37
C TYR A 328 2.92 11.27 -0.72
N ALA A 329 3.52 12.15 -1.51
CA ALA A 329 2.89 12.71 -2.70
C ALA A 329 3.91 12.80 -3.85
N PHE A 330 3.40 12.76 -5.07
CA PHE A 330 4.18 13.00 -6.28
C PHE A 330 3.27 13.55 -7.37
N THR A 331 3.87 14.12 -8.43
CA THR A 331 3.13 14.60 -9.60
C THR A 331 3.61 13.85 -10.84
N TYR A 332 2.66 13.37 -11.65
CA TYR A 332 2.94 12.78 -12.95
C TYR A 332 2.02 13.42 -14.01
N GLY A 333 2.63 13.97 -15.07
CA GLY A 333 1.86 14.74 -16.04
C GLY A 333 1.12 15.92 -15.40
N ASN A 334 -0.19 15.93 -15.56
CA ASN A 334 -1.10 16.94 -15.00
C ASN A 334 -1.88 16.47 -13.76
N VAL A 335 -1.43 15.41 -13.11
CA VAL A 335 -2.12 14.81 -11.96
C VAL A 335 -1.19 14.78 -10.74
N GLY A 336 -1.66 15.35 -9.63
CA GLY A 336 -1.05 15.19 -8.31
C GLY A 336 -1.62 13.96 -7.61
N PHE A 337 -0.76 13.11 -7.07
CA PHE A 337 -1.10 11.89 -6.34
C PHE A 337 -0.72 12.03 -4.88
N VAL A 338 -1.60 11.61 -3.98
CA VAL A 338 -1.37 11.62 -2.54
C VAL A 338 -1.68 10.24 -1.98
N ALA A 339 -0.67 9.58 -1.42
CA ALA A 339 -0.78 8.35 -0.66
C ALA A 339 -0.96 8.66 0.82
N LEU A 340 -1.88 7.97 1.49
CA LEU A 340 -2.15 8.15 2.92
C LEU A 340 -2.17 6.79 3.64
N ASP A 341 -1.79 6.81 4.90
CA ASP A 341 -1.93 5.66 5.79
C ASP A 341 -3.19 5.80 6.64
N ALA A 342 -4.23 5.07 6.25
CA ALA A 342 -5.51 5.13 6.93
C ALA A 342 -5.50 4.46 8.32
N ASN A 343 -4.49 3.65 8.67
CA ASN A 343 -4.34 3.09 10.01
C ASN A 343 -4.21 4.18 11.10
N ASP A 344 -3.73 5.39 10.71
CA ASP A 344 -3.63 6.54 11.61
C ASP A 344 -4.99 7.08 12.08
N VAL A 345 -6.04 6.90 11.29
CA VAL A 345 -7.37 7.47 11.54
C VAL A 345 -8.49 6.44 11.59
N SER A 346 -8.23 5.19 11.24
CA SER A 346 -9.25 4.14 11.16
C SER A 346 -9.87 3.83 12.53
N TYR A 347 -11.20 3.78 12.55
CA TYR A 347 -11.96 3.32 13.72
C TYR A 347 -12.19 1.81 13.69
N GLU A 348 -12.16 1.19 12.52
CA GLU A 348 -12.40 -0.24 12.38
C GLU A 348 -11.20 -1.05 12.89
N ILE A 349 -9.98 -0.65 12.54
CA ILE A 349 -8.74 -1.32 12.95
C ILE A 349 -7.83 -0.35 13.70
N PRO A 350 -8.08 -0.13 15.00
CA PRO A 350 -7.48 0.97 15.74
C PRO A 350 -6.05 0.70 16.25
N ALA A 351 -5.36 -0.32 15.77
CA ALA A 351 -4.03 -0.68 16.28
C ALA A 351 -3.02 0.47 16.25
N ASN A 352 -2.99 1.21 15.13
CA ASN A 352 -2.13 2.38 14.94
C ASN A 352 -2.86 3.72 15.03
N PHE A 353 -4.09 3.73 15.53
CA PHE A 353 -4.88 4.95 15.61
C PHE A 353 -4.11 6.10 16.30
N GLY A 354 -4.02 7.24 15.63
CA GLY A 354 -3.36 8.45 16.11
C GLY A 354 -1.83 8.37 16.25
N TYR A 355 -1.17 7.39 15.63
CA TYR A 355 0.28 7.23 15.77
C TYR A 355 1.08 8.42 15.22
N THR A 356 0.52 9.17 14.27
CA THR A 356 1.15 10.40 13.76
C THR A 356 0.82 11.64 14.59
N ASP A 357 -0.06 11.56 15.60
CA ASP A 357 -0.49 12.71 16.42
C ASP A 357 -1.15 13.83 15.61
N GLY A 358 -1.93 13.44 14.59
CA GLY A 358 -2.58 14.37 13.67
C GLY A 358 -1.61 15.10 12.73
N ARG A 359 -0.32 14.73 12.70
CA ARG A 359 0.66 15.32 11.78
C ARG A 359 0.34 14.97 10.33
N GLN A 360 -0.17 13.75 10.06
CA GLN A 360 -0.58 13.33 8.72
C GLN A 360 -1.73 14.20 8.20
N THR A 361 -2.78 14.40 8.98
CA THR A 361 -3.92 15.26 8.60
C THR A 361 -3.48 16.71 8.33
N LYS A 362 -2.58 17.27 9.16
CA LYS A 362 -2.03 18.61 8.94
C LYS A 362 -1.14 18.68 7.69
N TRP A 363 -0.35 17.66 7.43
CA TRP A 363 0.45 17.57 6.21
C TRP A 363 -0.44 17.45 4.98
N LEU A 364 -1.49 16.62 5.04
CA LEU A 364 -2.47 16.46 3.97
C LEU A 364 -3.12 17.78 3.59
N ASP A 365 -3.59 18.57 4.55
CA ASP A 365 -4.21 19.88 4.30
C ASP A 365 -3.27 20.81 3.51
N ARG A 366 -2.00 20.89 3.92
CA ARG A 366 -0.99 21.70 3.23
C ARG A 366 -0.67 21.13 1.85
N LYS A 367 -0.50 19.82 1.72
CA LYS A 367 -0.12 19.18 0.44
C LYS A 367 -1.23 19.31 -0.60
N LEU A 368 -2.49 19.15 -0.21
CA LEU A 368 -3.62 19.38 -1.10
C LEU A 368 -3.70 20.84 -1.56
N ALA A 369 -3.43 21.80 -0.65
CA ALA A 369 -3.36 23.22 -1.01
C ALA A 369 -2.23 23.50 -2.02
N GLU A 370 -1.03 22.95 -1.80
CA GLU A 370 0.11 23.06 -2.72
C GLU A 370 -0.23 22.52 -4.11
N LEU A 371 -0.79 21.31 -4.19
CA LEU A 371 -1.17 20.70 -5.46
C LEU A 371 -2.24 21.50 -6.19
N ARG A 372 -3.20 22.10 -5.47
CA ARG A 372 -4.23 22.95 -6.09
C ARG A 372 -3.73 24.30 -6.54
N ALA A 373 -2.66 24.81 -5.95
CA ALA A 373 -2.02 26.05 -6.39
C ALA A 373 -1.05 25.86 -7.57
N ALA A 374 -0.63 24.62 -7.85
CA ALA A 374 0.27 24.29 -8.93
C ALA A 374 -0.43 24.44 -10.29
N LYS A 375 0.16 25.24 -11.20
CA LYS A 375 -0.45 25.59 -12.50
C LYS A 375 -0.51 24.45 -13.51
N ASP A 376 0.33 23.45 -13.31
CA ASP A 376 0.47 22.26 -14.16
C ASP A 376 -0.31 21.05 -13.62
N VAL A 377 -1.05 21.21 -12.52
CA VAL A 377 -1.87 20.16 -11.91
C VAL A 377 -3.36 20.43 -12.16
N ASP A 378 -3.96 19.66 -13.05
CA ASP A 378 -5.39 19.70 -13.31
C ASP A 378 -6.18 18.87 -12.28
N PHE A 379 -5.68 17.71 -11.93
CA PHE A 379 -6.36 16.74 -11.06
C PHE A 379 -5.54 16.38 -9.83
N VAL A 380 -6.24 16.06 -8.73
CA VAL A 380 -5.67 15.45 -7.53
C VAL A 380 -6.38 14.14 -7.25
N VAL A 381 -5.60 13.06 -7.21
CA VAL A 381 -6.03 11.72 -6.87
C VAL A 381 -5.46 11.36 -5.50
N VAL A 382 -6.31 10.94 -4.58
CA VAL A 382 -5.90 10.46 -3.25
C VAL A 382 -6.15 8.96 -3.18
N PHE A 383 -5.20 8.19 -2.66
CA PHE A 383 -5.37 6.75 -2.47
C PHE A 383 -4.88 6.31 -1.09
N PHE A 384 -5.64 5.42 -0.49
CA PHE A 384 -5.38 4.85 0.83
C PHE A 384 -6.24 3.61 1.03
N HIS A 385 -5.98 2.85 2.09
CA HIS A 385 -6.53 1.52 2.21
C HIS A 385 -8.01 1.48 2.65
N HIS A 386 -8.33 1.91 3.88
CA HIS A 386 -9.68 1.78 4.45
C HIS A 386 -10.73 2.56 3.66
N CYS A 387 -11.88 1.96 3.43
CA CYS A 387 -12.92 2.57 2.60
C CYS A 387 -13.60 3.75 3.29
N ALA A 388 -13.63 4.90 2.60
CA ALA A 388 -14.47 6.02 3.03
C ALA A 388 -15.97 5.68 2.92
N TYR A 389 -16.33 4.95 1.86
CA TYR A 389 -17.68 4.46 1.58
C TYR A 389 -17.59 3.05 1.02
N SER A 390 -18.30 2.11 1.64
CA SER A 390 -18.45 0.75 1.13
C SER A 390 -19.72 0.10 1.70
N THR A 391 -20.30 -0.79 0.92
CA THR A 391 -21.45 -1.63 1.30
C THR A 391 -21.08 -3.11 1.39
N SER A 392 -19.77 -3.40 1.38
CA SER A 392 -19.24 -4.76 1.47
C SER A 392 -19.04 -5.20 2.94
N ALA A 393 -18.20 -6.21 3.17
CA ALA A 393 -18.03 -6.87 4.47
C ALA A 393 -17.48 -5.97 5.57
N HIS A 394 -16.56 -5.07 5.23
CA HIS A 394 -16.03 -4.06 6.13
C HIS A 394 -16.84 -2.77 6.01
N ALA A 395 -17.14 -2.15 7.15
CA ALA A 395 -17.92 -0.93 7.19
C ALA A 395 -17.17 0.25 6.54
N SER A 396 -17.95 1.24 6.12
CA SER A 396 -17.36 2.55 5.75
C SER A 396 -16.67 3.16 6.96
N ASP A 397 -15.36 3.43 6.87
CA ASP A 397 -14.58 3.87 8.03
C ASP A 397 -14.96 5.28 8.51
N GLY A 398 -15.41 5.36 9.76
CA GLY A 398 -15.86 6.60 10.38
C GLY A 398 -14.74 7.60 10.64
N GLY A 399 -13.54 7.14 10.96
CA GLY A 399 -12.39 7.98 11.21
C GLY A 399 -11.87 8.65 9.95
N VAL A 400 -11.78 7.88 8.87
CA VAL A 400 -11.45 8.41 7.53
C VAL A 400 -12.45 9.50 7.13
N ARG A 401 -13.76 9.25 7.32
CA ARG A 401 -14.80 10.24 6.99
C ARG A 401 -14.69 11.50 7.85
N ALA A 402 -14.44 11.36 9.14
CA ALA A 402 -14.35 12.49 10.05
C ALA A 402 -13.11 13.36 9.80
N GLU A 403 -11.95 12.75 9.59
CA GLU A 403 -10.66 13.43 9.55
C GLU A 403 -10.31 13.97 8.16
N TRP A 404 -10.61 13.23 7.09
CA TRP A 404 -10.07 13.54 5.76
C TRP A 404 -11.09 14.02 4.75
N LEU A 405 -12.35 13.56 4.78
CA LEU A 405 -13.33 13.97 3.79
C LEU A 405 -13.62 15.48 3.79
N PRO A 406 -13.64 16.18 4.94
CA PRO A 406 -13.73 17.65 4.94
C PRO A 406 -12.57 18.32 4.19
N LEU A 407 -11.34 17.77 4.29
CA LEU A 407 -10.18 18.27 3.56
C LEU A 407 -10.28 18.00 2.06
N PHE A 408 -10.76 16.78 1.69
CA PHE A 408 -10.99 16.46 0.29
C PHE A 408 -12.01 17.39 -0.36
N ALA A 409 -13.10 17.72 0.34
CA ALA A 409 -14.09 18.67 -0.12
C ALA A 409 -13.51 20.10 -0.22
N LYS A 410 -12.80 20.56 0.82
CA LYS A 410 -12.14 21.88 0.87
C LYS A 410 -11.21 22.10 -0.32
N HIS A 411 -10.37 21.11 -0.62
CA HIS A 411 -9.37 21.19 -1.68
C HIS A 411 -9.83 20.60 -3.01
N ARG A 412 -11.11 20.20 -3.12
CA ARG A 412 -11.70 19.68 -4.36
C ARG A 412 -10.90 18.54 -4.95
N VAL A 413 -10.63 17.50 -4.15
CA VAL A 413 -10.06 16.24 -4.63
C VAL A 413 -10.92 15.68 -5.75
N ASP A 414 -10.31 15.09 -6.77
CA ASP A 414 -11.03 14.69 -7.98
C ASP A 414 -11.45 13.23 -7.99
N LEU A 415 -10.64 12.38 -7.39
CA LEU A 415 -10.88 10.93 -7.31
C LEU A 415 -10.25 10.39 -6.04
N VAL A 416 -10.95 9.48 -5.36
CA VAL A 416 -10.44 8.72 -4.22
C VAL A 416 -10.46 7.24 -4.57
N ILE A 417 -9.34 6.55 -4.31
CA ILE A 417 -9.18 5.11 -4.56
C ILE A 417 -8.85 4.41 -3.23
N ASN A 418 -9.63 3.40 -2.89
CA ASN A 418 -9.50 2.59 -1.69
C ASN A 418 -9.28 1.10 -2.00
N GLY A 419 -8.75 0.35 -1.01
CA GLY A 419 -8.72 -1.10 -0.95
C GLY A 419 -9.69 -1.66 0.10
N HIS A 420 -9.19 -2.58 0.96
CA HIS A 420 -9.79 -3.10 2.18
C HIS A 420 -11.01 -4.01 1.99
N ASN A 421 -11.97 -3.63 1.20
CA ASN A 421 -13.06 -4.50 0.79
C ASN A 421 -12.69 -5.20 -0.52
N HIS A 422 -12.57 -6.53 -0.49
CA HIS A 422 -12.10 -7.36 -1.61
C HIS A 422 -13.16 -7.48 -2.70
N VAL A 423 -13.52 -6.36 -3.28
CA VAL A 423 -14.53 -6.18 -4.33
C VAL A 423 -14.17 -4.98 -5.21
N TYR A 424 -14.91 -4.78 -6.27
CA TYR A 424 -15.03 -3.48 -6.91
C TYR A 424 -16.34 -2.82 -6.47
N GLU A 425 -16.24 -1.59 -5.99
CA GLU A 425 -17.41 -0.76 -5.68
C GLU A 425 -17.12 0.69 -6.06
N ARG A 426 -18.12 1.37 -6.61
CA ARG A 426 -18.03 2.77 -6.97
C ARG A 426 -19.26 3.53 -6.51
N THR A 427 -19.03 4.70 -5.93
CA THR A 427 -20.11 5.60 -5.51
C THR A 427 -20.60 6.46 -6.67
N ASP A 428 -21.75 7.11 -6.49
CA ASP A 428 -22.08 8.34 -7.18
C ASP A 428 -21.12 9.47 -6.75
N ALA A 429 -21.22 10.65 -7.34
CA ALA A 429 -20.46 11.81 -6.89
C ALA A 429 -21.03 12.33 -5.57
N ILE A 430 -20.22 12.28 -4.51
CA ILE A 430 -20.61 12.63 -3.14
C ILE A 430 -20.08 14.00 -2.77
N ARG A 431 -20.96 14.86 -2.26
CA ARG A 431 -20.64 16.18 -1.76
C ARG A 431 -21.25 16.36 -0.36
N ASN A 432 -20.40 16.69 0.61
CA ASN A 432 -20.82 16.87 2.01
C ASN A 432 -21.59 15.67 2.60
N GLY A 433 -21.20 14.46 2.23
CA GLY A 433 -21.84 13.21 2.71
C GLY A 433 -23.11 12.80 1.95
N GLU A 434 -23.53 13.58 0.95
CA GLU A 434 -24.73 13.31 0.15
C GLU A 434 -24.40 13.16 -1.33
N VAL A 435 -25.28 12.50 -2.10
CA VAL A 435 -25.14 12.42 -3.55
C VAL A 435 -25.41 13.79 -4.18
N GLY A 436 -24.36 14.45 -4.60
CA GLY A 436 -24.44 15.70 -5.36
C GLY A 436 -24.85 15.47 -6.81
N ARG A 437 -24.45 14.33 -7.40
CA ARG A 437 -24.84 13.92 -8.74
C ARG A 437 -24.80 12.40 -8.92
N THR A 438 -25.79 11.85 -9.56
CA THR A 438 -25.81 10.47 -10.04
C THR A 438 -24.87 10.32 -11.25
N VAL A 439 -23.96 9.32 -11.20
CA VAL A 439 -22.94 9.06 -12.23
C VAL A 439 -23.15 7.63 -12.79
N PRO A 440 -24.07 7.42 -13.72
CA PRO A 440 -24.26 6.13 -14.40
C PRO A 440 -22.98 5.68 -15.13
N ILE A 441 -22.94 4.40 -15.51
CA ILE A 441 -21.87 3.87 -16.38
C ILE A 441 -21.81 4.70 -17.67
N GLY A 442 -20.63 5.14 -18.06
CA GLY A 442 -20.39 6.01 -19.22
C GLY A 442 -20.64 7.50 -19.00
N ALA A 443 -21.13 7.91 -17.83
CA ALA A 443 -21.36 9.31 -17.54
C ALA A 443 -20.08 10.07 -17.17
N SER A 444 -20.16 11.41 -17.18
CA SER A 444 -19.09 12.27 -16.70
C SER A 444 -19.53 13.08 -15.47
N THR A 445 -18.58 13.47 -14.63
CA THR A 445 -18.78 14.33 -13.46
C THR A 445 -17.71 15.40 -13.38
N ASP A 446 -18.04 16.54 -12.75
CA ASP A 446 -17.10 17.60 -12.38
C ASP A 446 -17.05 17.69 -10.85
N PRO A 447 -15.97 17.25 -10.19
CA PRO A 447 -15.88 17.21 -8.73
C PRO A 447 -16.07 18.58 -8.07
N ALA A 448 -15.72 19.65 -8.74
CA ALA A 448 -15.91 21.00 -8.21
C ALA A 448 -17.39 21.39 -8.04
N ARG A 449 -18.26 20.84 -8.88
CA ARG A 449 -19.71 21.08 -8.87
C ARG A 449 -20.48 19.92 -8.25
N ASP A 450 -20.14 18.70 -8.65
CA ASP A 450 -20.97 17.51 -8.45
C ASP A 450 -20.59 16.74 -7.17
N GLY A 451 -19.32 16.87 -6.73
CA GLY A 451 -18.74 16.08 -5.63
C GLY A 451 -17.76 15.00 -6.11
N ILE A 452 -17.19 14.26 -5.18
CA ILE A 452 -16.11 13.32 -5.39
C ILE A 452 -16.67 11.91 -5.61
N VAL A 453 -16.12 11.18 -6.59
CA VAL A 453 -16.37 9.74 -6.75
C VAL A 453 -15.32 8.97 -5.93
N TYR A 454 -15.80 8.02 -5.13
CA TYR A 454 -14.97 7.10 -4.35
C TYR A 454 -15.02 5.72 -5.00
N VAL A 455 -13.86 5.11 -5.17
CA VAL A 455 -13.73 3.79 -5.80
C VAL A 455 -13.04 2.86 -4.83
N THR A 456 -13.71 1.78 -4.46
CA THR A 456 -13.10 0.63 -3.80
C THR A 456 -12.59 -0.32 -4.87
N ALA A 457 -11.29 -0.51 -4.94
CA ALA A 457 -10.59 -1.34 -5.91
C ALA A 457 -9.82 -2.48 -5.21
N GLY A 458 -10.46 -3.16 -4.26
CA GLY A 458 -9.87 -4.23 -3.45
C GLY A 458 -9.89 -5.61 -4.11
N GLY A 459 -10.14 -5.68 -5.41
CA GLY A 459 -10.16 -6.94 -6.16
C GLY A 459 -8.77 -7.40 -6.65
N GLY A 460 -7.67 -7.01 -6.00
CA GLY A 460 -6.30 -7.24 -6.46
C GLY A 460 -5.89 -8.70 -6.53
N GLY A 461 -6.43 -9.57 -5.68
CA GLY A 461 -6.06 -11.00 -5.72
C GLY A 461 -6.39 -11.82 -4.49
N ARG A 462 -6.79 -11.17 -3.38
CA ARG A 462 -7.18 -11.83 -2.13
C ARG A 462 -8.62 -12.36 -2.21
N ASP A 463 -9.00 -13.29 -1.33
CA ASP A 463 -10.32 -13.91 -1.29
C ASP A 463 -11.44 -12.86 -1.29
N LEU A 464 -12.40 -13.01 -2.21
CA LEU A 464 -13.44 -12.01 -2.45
C LEU A 464 -14.49 -11.97 -1.35
N TYR A 465 -14.86 -10.77 -0.95
CA TYR A 465 -15.99 -10.52 -0.07
C TYR A 465 -17.32 -10.47 -0.84
N GLY A 466 -18.43 -10.45 -0.10
CA GLY A 466 -19.76 -10.27 -0.63
C GLY A 466 -20.28 -8.86 -0.36
N PHE A 467 -21.52 -8.66 -0.77
CA PHE A 467 -22.30 -7.49 -0.42
C PHE A 467 -23.50 -7.96 0.43
N PRO A 468 -23.31 -8.12 1.75
CA PRO A 468 -24.37 -8.60 2.61
C PRO A 468 -25.54 -7.60 2.68
N ALA A 469 -26.75 -8.11 2.66
CA ALA A 469 -27.91 -7.29 2.98
C ALA A 469 -27.89 -6.91 4.46
N GLY A 470 -28.23 -5.67 4.78
CA GLY A 470 -28.35 -5.22 6.16
C GLY A 470 -27.04 -5.12 6.92
N VAL A 471 -26.00 -4.55 6.31
CA VAL A 471 -24.73 -4.22 7.00
C VAL A 471 -25.00 -3.39 8.24
N LYS A 472 -24.14 -3.49 9.26
CA LYS A 472 -24.29 -2.85 10.60
C LYS A 472 -24.62 -1.35 10.58
N GLU A 473 -24.38 -0.65 9.50
CA GLU A 473 -24.77 0.75 9.30
C GLU A 473 -26.17 0.92 8.67
N SER A 474 -26.90 -0.19 8.48
CA SER A 474 -28.30 -0.18 8.06
C SER A 474 -28.54 0.45 6.69
N TYR A 475 -27.84 0.01 5.67
CA TYR A 475 -28.11 0.39 4.28
C TYR A 475 -29.04 -0.62 3.59
N GLU A 476 -30.04 -0.12 2.88
CA GLU A 476 -30.88 -0.91 1.98
C GLU A 476 -30.55 -0.53 0.53
N GLY A 477 -30.49 -1.49 -0.37
CA GLY A 477 -30.13 -1.26 -1.75
C GLY A 477 -31.16 -1.75 -2.76
N HIS A 478 -31.33 -1.01 -3.83
CA HIS A 478 -32.09 -1.41 -5.00
C HIS A 478 -31.15 -1.84 -6.12
N VAL A 479 -31.34 -3.05 -6.64
CA VAL A 479 -30.55 -3.58 -7.75
C VAL A 479 -31.16 -3.13 -9.07
N THR A 480 -30.34 -2.56 -9.95
CA THR A 480 -30.67 -2.34 -11.34
C THR A 480 -29.62 -3.00 -12.21
N HIS A 481 -30.03 -3.85 -13.15
CA HIS A 481 -29.13 -4.46 -14.12
C HIS A 481 -28.76 -3.45 -15.19
N HIS A 482 -27.46 -3.37 -15.48
CA HIS A 482 -26.93 -2.52 -16.55
C HIS A 482 -25.69 -3.19 -17.14
N ASP A 483 -25.73 -3.51 -18.42
CA ASP A 483 -24.68 -4.25 -19.14
C ASP A 483 -24.39 -5.60 -18.45
N SER A 484 -23.13 -5.87 -18.16
CA SER A 484 -22.66 -7.09 -17.48
C SER A 484 -22.56 -6.96 -15.95
N VAL A 485 -22.98 -5.85 -15.36
CA VAL A 485 -22.84 -5.57 -13.94
C VAL A 485 -24.15 -5.12 -13.31
N ASP A 486 -24.30 -5.43 -12.01
CA ASP A 486 -25.40 -4.92 -11.22
C ASP A 486 -25.04 -3.51 -10.74
N THR A 487 -25.94 -2.57 -10.97
CA THR A 487 -25.86 -1.23 -10.40
C THR A 487 -26.79 -1.12 -9.21
N PHE A 488 -26.31 -0.54 -8.12
CA PHE A 488 -27.05 -0.42 -6.87
C PHE A 488 -27.16 1.05 -6.49
N ARG A 489 -28.33 1.42 -5.99
CA ARG A 489 -28.52 2.61 -5.18
C ARG A 489 -28.71 2.16 -3.75
N TRP A 490 -27.84 2.60 -2.88
CA TRP A 490 -27.94 2.29 -1.47
C TRP A 490 -28.52 3.46 -0.71
N THR A 491 -29.45 3.13 0.17
CA THR A 491 -30.17 4.10 0.97
C THR A 491 -29.87 3.84 2.43
N ARG A 492 -29.44 4.85 3.17
CA ARG A 492 -29.24 4.73 4.61
C ARG A 492 -30.55 4.39 5.29
N SER A 493 -30.55 3.40 6.22
CA SER A 493 -31.75 2.98 6.91
C SER A 493 -32.34 4.11 7.76
N LYS A 494 -33.66 4.23 7.72
CA LYS A 494 -34.42 5.18 8.54
C LYS A 494 -34.31 4.94 10.05
N ALA A 495 -33.85 3.76 10.48
CA ALA A 495 -33.77 3.40 11.90
C ALA A 495 -32.67 4.17 12.65
N SER A 496 -31.68 4.71 11.98
CA SER A 496 -30.53 5.39 12.61
C SER A 496 -30.43 6.88 12.33
N ALA A 497 -31.18 7.43 11.37
CA ALA A 497 -31.24 8.86 11.10
C ALA A 497 -32.44 9.20 10.24
N ALA A 498 -32.90 10.44 10.32
CA ALA A 498 -34.03 10.95 9.55
C ALA A 498 -33.78 11.04 8.03
N GLU A 499 -32.55 10.83 7.57
CA GLU A 499 -32.13 11.04 6.19
C GLU A 499 -31.79 9.71 5.49
N THR A 500 -32.23 9.60 4.26
CA THR A 500 -31.93 8.51 3.34
C THR A 500 -30.87 9.01 2.37
N VAL A 501 -29.67 8.44 2.40
CA VAL A 501 -28.55 8.79 1.50
C VAL A 501 -28.33 7.65 0.53
N GLU A 502 -28.51 7.92 -0.76
CA GLU A 502 -28.16 7.00 -1.85
C GLU A 502 -26.75 7.34 -2.33
N TRP A 503 -25.82 6.38 -2.37
CA TRP A 503 -24.47 6.69 -2.77
C TRP A 503 -23.71 5.59 -3.52
N SER A 504 -23.99 4.31 -3.34
CA SER A 504 -23.33 3.25 -4.12
C SER A 504 -23.98 3.10 -5.50
N ARG A 505 -23.16 3.08 -6.55
CA ARG A 505 -23.63 3.05 -7.94
C ARG A 505 -23.37 1.72 -8.62
N VAL A 506 -22.14 1.20 -8.52
CA VAL A 506 -21.73 -0.06 -9.14
C VAL A 506 -21.10 -0.95 -8.11
N ARG A 507 -21.48 -2.21 -8.09
CA ARG A 507 -20.92 -3.26 -7.23
C ARG A 507 -20.59 -4.48 -8.08
N TYR A 508 -19.37 -4.96 -7.92
CA TYR A 508 -18.92 -6.16 -8.62
C TYR A 508 -18.10 -7.05 -7.68
N ARG A 509 -18.57 -8.28 -7.51
CA ARG A 509 -17.87 -9.31 -6.74
C ARG A 509 -16.97 -10.10 -7.68
N GLY A 510 -15.76 -9.65 -7.89
CA GLY A 510 -14.78 -10.31 -8.73
C GLY A 510 -13.41 -9.66 -8.64
N PHE A 511 -12.39 -10.37 -9.07
CA PHE A 511 -11.05 -9.84 -9.19
C PHE A 511 -11.02 -8.77 -10.27
N SER A 512 -10.36 -7.66 -9.99
CA SER A 512 -10.47 -6.49 -10.84
C SER A 512 -9.29 -5.55 -10.71
N LEU A 513 -9.10 -4.75 -11.74
CA LEU A 513 -8.07 -3.74 -11.87
C LEU A 513 -8.72 -2.43 -12.34
N LEU A 514 -8.38 -1.34 -11.66
CA LEU A 514 -8.71 0.00 -12.14
C LEU A 514 -7.66 0.46 -13.15
N THR A 515 -8.10 1.03 -14.27
CA THR A 515 -7.24 1.72 -15.24
C THR A 515 -7.76 3.13 -15.46
N VAL A 516 -6.86 4.12 -15.43
CA VAL A 516 -7.20 5.53 -15.55
C VAL A 516 -6.32 6.17 -16.61
N GLU A 517 -6.95 6.68 -17.67
CA GLU A 517 -6.28 7.51 -18.68
C GLU A 517 -6.42 8.98 -18.29
N ALA A 518 -5.31 9.65 -18.05
CA ALA A 518 -5.26 11.07 -17.78
C ALA A 518 -4.86 11.83 -19.05
N ALA A 519 -5.59 12.90 -19.36
CA ALA A 519 -5.30 13.81 -20.46
C ALA A 519 -5.42 15.25 -19.99
N GLY A 520 -4.43 16.07 -20.35
CA GLY A 520 -4.44 17.52 -20.11
C GLY A 520 -5.01 18.32 -21.29
N GLY A 521 -4.82 19.65 -21.27
CA GLY A 521 -5.22 20.58 -22.32
C GLY A 521 -6.43 21.43 -21.93
N ALA A 522 -7.13 21.99 -22.92
CA ALA A 522 -8.24 22.93 -22.68
C ALA A 522 -9.43 22.30 -21.92
N LYS A 523 -9.59 20.99 -22.02
CA LYS A 523 -10.62 20.21 -21.31
C LYS A 523 -9.97 18.97 -20.70
N PRO A 524 -9.30 19.09 -19.57
CA PRO A 524 -8.63 17.97 -18.95
C PRO A 524 -9.64 16.90 -18.50
N THR A 525 -9.26 15.63 -18.63
CA THR A 525 -10.10 14.48 -18.29
C THR A 525 -9.32 13.36 -17.62
N LEU A 526 -9.97 12.67 -16.66
CA LEU A 526 -9.59 11.33 -16.22
C LEU A 526 -10.67 10.36 -16.73
N LYS A 527 -10.31 9.43 -17.59
CA LYS A 527 -11.19 8.33 -18.01
C LYS A 527 -10.89 7.12 -17.15
N VAL A 528 -11.83 6.81 -16.27
CA VAL A 528 -11.71 5.71 -15.31
C VAL A 528 -12.46 4.51 -15.85
N SER A 529 -11.82 3.34 -15.84
CA SER A 529 -12.45 2.06 -16.18
C SER A 529 -12.02 0.99 -15.19
N ALA A 530 -12.96 0.12 -14.82
CA ALA A 530 -12.67 -1.09 -14.08
C ALA A 530 -12.69 -2.29 -15.04
N LEU A 531 -11.68 -3.14 -14.91
CA LEU A 531 -11.50 -4.34 -15.72
C LEU A 531 -11.49 -5.56 -14.82
N THR A 532 -11.97 -6.70 -15.31
CA THR A 532 -11.78 -8.00 -14.65
C THR A 532 -10.31 -8.46 -14.76
N ASP A 533 -9.95 -9.51 -14.04
CA ASP A 533 -8.67 -10.22 -14.17
C ASP A 533 -8.44 -10.88 -15.53
N SER A 534 -9.47 -10.98 -16.38
CA SER A 534 -9.36 -11.33 -17.80
C SER A 534 -9.18 -10.12 -18.73
N GLY A 535 -9.45 -8.90 -18.22
CA GLY A 535 -9.36 -7.63 -18.97
C GLY A 535 -10.69 -7.18 -19.59
N GLU A 536 -11.81 -7.78 -19.22
CA GLU A 536 -13.14 -7.33 -19.61
C GLU A 536 -13.54 -6.09 -18.82
N ARG A 537 -14.16 -5.10 -19.47
CA ARG A 537 -14.58 -3.86 -18.81
C ARG A 537 -15.91 -4.03 -18.10
N ILE A 538 -15.94 -3.79 -16.80
CA ILE A 538 -17.13 -3.89 -15.93
C ILE A 538 -17.75 -2.53 -15.61
N ASP A 539 -16.97 -1.46 -15.61
CA ASP A 539 -17.46 -0.09 -15.35
C ASP A 539 -16.58 0.94 -16.08
N HIS A 540 -17.16 2.12 -16.35
CA HIS A 540 -16.39 3.29 -16.79
C HIS A 540 -17.15 4.59 -16.54
N PHE A 541 -16.40 5.66 -16.29
CA PHE A 541 -16.89 7.02 -16.16
C PHE A 541 -15.77 8.02 -16.43
N GLU A 542 -16.12 9.29 -16.54
CA GLU A 542 -15.13 10.35 -16.73
C GLU A 542 -15.22 11.39 -15.62
N VAL A 543 -14.06 11.84 -15.15
CA VAL A 543 -13.90 13.02 -14.31
C VAL A 543 -13.39 14.15 -15.20
N ARG A 544 -14.05 15.29 -15.19
CA ARG A 544 -13.74 16.46 -16.02
C ARG A 544 -13.58 17.68 -15.15
N ARG A 545 -12.77 18.65 -15.61
CA ARG A 545 -12.67 19.97 -15.01
C ARG A 545 -12.93 21.05 -16.04
N GLY A 546 -13.59 22.12 -15.59
CA GLY A 546 -13.87 23.29 -16.46
C GLY A 546 -15.00 23.07 -17.46
N ALA A 547 -16.00 22.25 -17.10
CA ALA A 547 -17.24 22.11 -17.86
C ALA A 547 -18.29 23.11 -17.38
#